data_fe7e52608362a5f71afaa9e3100a6821
#
_entry.id   fe7e52608362a5f71afaa9e3100a6821
#
_cell.length_a   1.000
_cell.length_b   1.000
_cell.length_c   1.000
_cell.angle_alpha   90.00
_cell.angle_beta   90.00
_cell.angle_gamma   90.00
#
_symmetry.space_group_name_H-M   'P 1'
#
loop_
_entity.id
_entity.type
_entity.pdbx_description
1 polymer ?
#
loop_
_entity_poly.entity_id
_entity_poly.type
_entity_poly.pdbx_seq_one_letter_code
_entity_poly.pdbx_strand_id
1 'polypeptide(L)'
;MPMKNPPHPGKAVRVSCLEPLGLSVTEGAKVLGITRQTLSNLINGKTGISPEMAIRLSKAFGSTPETWIRMQAAYDLAQALKHQKQIRVERYAPEPAA
;
A
#
# COMPACT_ATOMS: atom_id res chain seq x y z
N MET A 1 -15.24 4.50 -9.62
CA MET A 1 -14.13 5.29 -10.16
C MET A 1 -12.94 5.21 -9.22
N PRO A 2 -11.74 4.99 -9.74
CA PRO A 2 -10.57 5.01 -8.88
C PRO A 2 -10.35 6.42 -8.32
N MET A 3 -9.88 6.50 -7.11
CA MET A 3 -9.55 7.78 -6.50
C MET A 3 -8.37 8.41 -7.23
N LYS A 4 -8.48 9.70 -7.52
CA LYS A 4 -7.43 10.42 -8.21
C LYS A 4 -6.16 10.53 -7.36
N ASN A 5 -6.31 10.69 -6.05
CA ASN A 5 -5.21 10.77 -5.10
C ASN A 5 -5.52 9.87 -3.89
N PRO A 6 -5.38 8.55 -4.05
CA PRO A 6 -5.64 7.66 -2.92
C PRO A 6 -4.62 7.89 -1.82
N PRO A 7 -5.03 7.82 -0.55
CA PRO A 7 -4.10 7.95 0.55
C PRO A 7 -3.16 6.76 0.62
N HIS A 8 -2.01 6.94 1.26
CA HIS A 8 -1.09 5.84 1.51
C HIS A 8 -1.79 4.78 2.36
N PRO A 9 -1.65 3.48 2.01
CA PRO A 9 -2.33 2.42 2.78
C PRO A 9 -1.97 2.37 4.25
N GLY A 10 -0.80 2.87 4.63
CA GLY A 10 -0.40 2.97 6.04
C GLY A 10 -1.37 3.79 6.87
N LYS A 11 -2.03 4.78 6.26
CA LYS A 11 -3.06 5.55 6.93
C LYS A 11 -4.25 4.67 7.29
N ALA A 12 -4.64 3.76 6.41
CA ALA A 12 -5.73 2.84 6.68
C ALA A 12 -5.36 1.87 7.81
N VAL A 13 -4.10 1.44 7.89
CA VAL A 13 -3.64 0.62 9.01
C VAL A 13 -3.86 1.36 10.32
N ARG A 14 -3.45 2.61 10.39
CA ARG A 14 -3.62 3.41 11.61
C ARG A 14 -5.10 3.66 11.92
N VAL A 15 -5.85 4.17 10.96
CA VAL A 15 -7.21 4.64 11.19
C VAL A 15 -8.21 3.50 11.31
N SER A 16 -8.02 2.43 10.55
CA SER A 16 -9.00 1.35 10.50
C SER A 16 -8.63 0.12 11.34
N CYS A 17 -7.35 -0.04 11.67
CA CYS A 17 -6.89 -1.21 12.41
C CYS A 17 -6.47 -0.88 13.84
N LEU A 18 -5.66 0.16 14.02
CA LEU A 18 -5.11 0.48 15.35
C LEU A 18 -6.05 1.33 16.18
N GLU A 19 -6.51 2.45 15.65
CA GLU A 19 -7.32 3.40 16.41
C GLU A 19 -8.63 2.82 16.93
N PRO A 20 -9.40 2.08 16.12
CA PRO A 20 -10.67 1.52 16.62
C PRO A 20 -10.50 0.54 17.77
N LEU A 21 -9.34 -0.13 17.84
CA LEU A 21 -9.05 -1.10 18.91
C LEU A 21 -8.24 -0.49 20.05
N GLY A 22 -7.94 0.80 19.98
CA GLY A 22 -7.15 1.47 20.99
C GLY A 22 -5.72 0.96 21.09
N LEU A 23 -5.17 0.43 19.98
CA LEU A 23 -3.82 -0.13 20.00
C LEU A 23 -2.79 0.95 19.74
N SER A 24 -1.74 0.96 20.56
CA SER A 24 -0.55 1.77 20.28
C SER A 24 0.26 1.13 19.17
N VAL A 25 1.24 1.85 18.65
CA VAL A 25 2.16 1.30 17.63
C VAL A 25 2.88 0.07 18.16
N THR A 26 3.33 0.13 19.43
CA THR A 26 4.01 -0.99 20.06
C THR A 26 3.09 -2.21 20.16
N GLU A 27 1.86 -2.00 20.60
CA GLU A 27 0.88 -3.08 20.71
C GLU A 27 0.50 -3.64 19.35
N GLY A 28 0.27 -2.78 18.38
CA GLY A 28 -0.05 -3.20 17.02
C GLY A 28 1.08 -4.01 16.39
N ALA A 29 2.32 -3.63 16.64
CA ALA A 29 3.48 -4.37 16.14
C ALA A 29 3.52 -5.77 16.73
N LYS A 30 3.23 -5.91 18.01
CA LYS A 30 3.16 -7.23 18.66
C LYS A 30 2.07 -8.10 18.05
N VAL A 31 0.89 -7.52 17.82
CA VAL A 31 -0.22 -8.25 17.17
C VAL A 31 0.17 -8.75 15.79
N LEU A 32 0.87 -7.91 15.03
CA LEU A 32 1.28 -8.26 13.68
C LEU A 32 2.54 -9.13 13.62
N GLY A 33 3.24 -9.29 14.74
CA GLY A 33 4.47 -10.04 14.77
C GLY A 33 5.63 -9.36 14.06
N ILE A 34 5.69 -8.04 14.13
CA ILE A 34 6.73 -7.22 13.48
C ILE A 34 7.33 -6.28 14.53
N THR A 35 8.42 -5.61 14.15
CA THR A 35 9.02 -4.62 15.04
C THR A 35 8.21 -3.34 15.06
N ARG A 36 8.32 -2.58 16.15
CA ARG A 36 7.69 -1.27 16.26
C ARG A 36 8.16 -0.35 15.13
N GLN A 37 9.45 -0.39 14.79
CA GLN A 37 9.99 0.46 13.74
C GLN A 37 9.38 0.12 12.38
N THR A 38 9.18 -1.18 12.10
CA THR A 38 8.55 -1.60 10.85
C THR A 38 7.14 -1.04 10.74
N LEU A 39 6.36 -1.13 11.81
CA LEU A 39 5.00 -0.60 11.81
C LEU A 39 4.99 0.92 11.72
N SER A 40 5.88 1.58 12.46
CA SER A 40 6.01 3.04 12.41
C SER A 40 6.30 3.53 10.99
N ASN A 41 7.23 2.86 10.29
CA ASN A 41 7.56 3.22 8.92
C ASN A 41 6.35 3.07 7.99
N LEU A 42 5.58 2.02 8.17
CA LEU A 42 4.38 1.78 7.36
C LEU A 42 3.32 2.86 7.58
N ILE A 43 2.96 3.14 8.83
CA ILE A 43 1.90 4.10 9.12
C ILE A 43 2.30 5.55 8.82
N ASN A 44 3.60 5.82 8.75
CA ASN A 44 4.10 7.15 8.38
C ASN A 44 4.40 7.27 6.88
N GLY A 45 4.04 6.27 6.09
CA GLY A 45 4.17 6.33 4.64
C GLY A 45 5.58 6.15 4.11
N LYS A 46 6.52 5.70 4.95
CA LYS A 46 7.91 5.50 4.54
C LYS A 46 8.11 4.20 3.78
N THR A 47 7.27 3.20 4.05
CA THR A 47 7.29 1.92 3.35
C THR A 47 5.89 1.57 2.91
N GLY A 48 5.78 0.66 1.95
CA GLY A 48 4.49 0.18 1.48
C GLY A 48 4.12 -1.16 2.07
N ILE A 49 2.95 -1.66 1.67
CA ILE A 49 2.45 -2.95 2.11
C ILE A 49 2.94 -4.03 1.15
N SER A 50 3.81 -4.91 1.65
CA SER A 50 4.27 -6.08 0.89
C SER A 50 3.21 -7.19 0.94
N PRO A 51 3.32 -8.20 0.08
CA PRO A 51 2.41 -9.36 0.18
C PRO A 51 2.42 -10.01 1.56
N GLU A 52 3.57 -10.15 2.19
CA GLU A 52 3.64 -10.71 3.54
C GLU A 52 2.92 -9.83 4.56
N MET A 53 3.12 -8.52 4.48
CA MET A 53 2.43 -7.59 5.38
C MET A 53 0.92 -7.63 5.16
N ALA A 54 0.47 -7.76 3.90
CA ALA A 54 -0.94 -7.90 3.59
C ALA A 54 -1.55 -9.13 4.25
N ILE A 55 -0.80 -10.24 4.26
CA ILE A 55 -1.25 -11.47 4.93
C ILE A 55 -1.32 -11.25 6.44
N ARG A 56 -0.32 -10.63 7.04
CA ARG A 56 -0.30 -10.34 8.47
C ARG A 56 -1.49 -9.47 8.88
N LEU A 57 -1.75 -8.41 8.11
CA LEU A 57 -2.85 -7.50 8.39
C LEU A 57 -4.21 -8.21 8.30
N SER A 58 -4.40 -9.04 7.28
CA SER A 58 -5.67 -9.74 7.12
C SER A 58 -5.89 -10.80 8.21
N LYS A 59 -4.84 -11.48 8.65
CA LYS A 59 -4.94 -12.44 9.74
C LYS A 59 -5.25 -11.76 11.07
N ALA A 60 -4.65 -10.61 11.33
CA ALA A 60 -4.79 -9.92 12.60
C ALA A 60 -6.07 -9.11 12.70
N PHE A 61 -6.45 -8.42 11.64
CA PHE A 61 -7.52 -7.43 11.69
C PHE A 61 -8.69 -7.72 10.74
N GLY A 62 -8.62 -8.79 9.98
CA GLY A 62 -9.65 -9.11 9.00
C GLY A 62 -9.36 -8.51 7.64
N SER A 63 -10.39 -8.55 6.77
CA SER A 63 -10.21 -8.21 5.37
C SER A 63 -9.41 -9.30 4.64
N THR A 64 -8.92 -9.03 3.45
CA THR A 64 -8.19 -9.99 2.64
C THR A 64 -6.85 -9.42 2.22
N PRO A 65 -5.85 -10.27 1.98
CA PRO A 65 -4.56 -9.77 1.47
C PRO A 65 -4.73 -9.01 0.16
N GLU A 66 -5.64 -9.46 -0.70
CA GLU A 66 -5.89 -8.81 -2.00
C GLU A 66 -6.35 -7.37 -1.82
N THR A 67 -7.18 -7.09 -0.82
CA THR A 67 -7.65 -5.74 -0.54
C THR A 67 -6.48 -4.82 -0.22
N TRP A 68 -5.57 -5.27 0.65
CA TRP A 68 -4.41 -4.48 1.02
C TRP A 68 -3.47 -4.24 -0.16
N ILE A 69 -3.26 -5.27 -1.00
CA ILE A 69 -2.40 -5.14 -2.18
C ILE A 69 -3.02 -4.20 -3.21
N ARG A 70 -4.35 -4.23 -3.40
CA ARG A 70 -5.03 -3.30 -4.30
C ARG A 70 -4.87 -1.87 -3.84
N MET A 71 -4.99 -1.61 -2.53
CA MET A 71 -4.79 -0.27 -1.99
C MET A 71 -3.37 0.22 -2.25
N GLN A 72 -2.39 -0.65 -2.07
CA GLN A 72 -0.99 -0.30 -2.32
C GLN A 72 -0.76 -0.03 -3.81
N ALA A 73 -1.30 -0.88 -4.68
CA ALA A 73 -1.14 -0.72 -6.11
C ALA A 73 -1.78 0.58 -6.60
N ALA A 74 -2.96 0.90 -6.10
CA ALA A 74 -3.65 2.15 -6.47
C ALA A 74 -2.84 3.37 -6.05
N TYR A 75 -2.27 3.34 -4.85
CA TYR A 75 -1.41 4.42 -4.38
C TYR A 75 -0.16 4.54 -5.24
N ASP A 76 0.52 3.42 -5.48
CA ASP A 76 1.76 3.41 -6.27
C ASP A 76 1.52 3.92 -7.69
N LEU A 77 0.43 3.46 -8.31
CA LEU A 77 0.09 3.91 -9.66
C LEU A 77 -0.20 5.40 -9.69
N ALA A 78 -0.96 5.91 -8.72
CA ALA A 78 -1.27 7.34 -8.65
C ALA A 78 -0.01 8.18 -8.50
N GLN A 79 0.96 7.71 -7.69
CA GLN A 79 2.23 8.42 -7.55
C GLN A 79 3.03 8.39 -8.86
N ALA A 80 3.07 7.24 -9.51
CA ALA A 80 3.79 7.11 -10.79
C ALA A 80 3.16 7.98 -11.89
N LEU A 81 1.83 8.07 -11.91
CA LEU A 81 1.13 8.89 -12.92
C LEU A 81 1.45 10.38 -12.80
N LYS A 82 1.84 10.84 -11.63
CA LYS A 82 2.27 12.24 -11.46
C LYS A 82 3.51 12.55 -12.29
N HIS A 83 4.28 11.54 -12.64
CA HIS A 83 5.52 11.67 -13.42
C HIS A 83 5.43 11.01 -14.78
N GLN A 84 4.20 10.70 -15.25
CA GLN A 84 4.04 9.96 -16.51
C GLN A 84 4.65 10.65 -17.70
N LYS A 85 4.69 11.98 -17.72
CA LYS A 85 5.29 12.74 -18.81
C LYS A 85 6.79 12.56 -18.91
N GLN A 86 7.42 12.15 -17.80
CA GLN A 86 8.87 11.90 -17.77
C GLN A 86 9.20 10.49 -18.29
N ILE A 87 8.21 9.63 -18.38
CA ILE A 87 8.37 8.28 -18.92
C ILE A 87 8.18 8.37 -20.42
N ARG A 88 9.30 8.43 -21.13
CA ARG A 88 9.31 8.66 -22.59
C ARG A 88 9.36 7.34 -23.32
N VAL A 89 8.21 6.72 -23.46
CA VAL A 89 8.07 5.47 -24.19
C VAL A 89 6.95 5.67 -25.22
N GLU A 90 7.28 5.37 -26.46
CA GLU A 90 6.30 5.43 -27.53
C GLU A 90 5.81 4.04 -27.84
N ARG A 91 4.60 3.99 -28.36
CA ARG A 91 4.01 2.72 -28.75
C ARG A 91 4.86 2.10 -29.87
N TYR A 92 5.22 0.84 -29.70
CA TYR A 92 5.93 0.11 -30.74
C TYR A 92 5.01 -0.11 -31.94
N ALA A 93 5.51 0.29 -33.09
CA ALA A 93 4.80 0.11 -34.35
C ALA A 93 5.74 -0.65 -35.29
N PRO A 94 5.61 -1.96 -35.43
CA PRO A 94 6.49 -2.71 -36.34
C PRO A 94 6.25 -2.25 -37.77
N GLU A 95 7.34 -2.22 -38.56
CA GLU A 95 7.20 -1.87 -39.95
C GLU A 95 6.35 -2.92 -40.66
N PRO A 96 5.49 -2.48 -41.63
CA PRO A 96 4.71 -3.46 -42.36
C PRO A 96 5.63 -4.38 -43.16
N ALA A 97 5.23 -5.64 -43.25
CA ALA A 97 5.98 -6.62 -44.01
C ALA A 97 6.07 -6.18 -45.46
N ALA A 98 7.25 -6.29 -46.04
CA ALA A 98 7.44 -5.91 -47.46
C ALA A 98 6.70 -6.86 -48.39
#